data_fcfef0fcb38dc01e0d72032bb1402183
#
_entry.id   fcfef0fcb38dc01e0d72032bb1402183
#
_cell.length_a   1.000
_cell.length_b   1.000
_cell.length_c   1.000
_cell.angle_alpha   90.00
_cell.angle_beta   90.00
_cell.angle_gamma   90.00
#
_symmetry.space_group_name_H-M   'P 1'
#
loop_
_entity.id
_entity.type
_entity.pdbx_description
1 polymer ?
#
loop_
_entity_poly.entity_id
_entity_poly.type
_entity_poly.pdbx_seq_one_letter_code
_entity_poly.pdbx_strand_id
1 'polypeptide(L)' 'MKTTTIEILEEGETIFGSPTNGEYFVRRYEDGEEMGGGFFKTMEEAETDVREYQQLNG' A
#
# COMPACT_ATOMS: atom_id res chain seq x y z
N MET A 1 14.69 -6.12 6.08
CA MET A 1 13.44 -6.11 6.86
C MET A 1 12.33 -5.54 6.01
N LYS A 2 11.21 -6.23 5.94
CA LYS A 2 10.06 -5.76 5.17
C LYS A 2 9.15 -4.91 6.01
N THR A 3 8.81 -3.74 5.52
CA THR A 3 7.89 -2.85 6.21
C THR A 3 6.86 -2.34 5.22
N THR A 4 5.76 -1.83 5.74
CA THR A 4 4.69 -1.28 4.92
C THR A 4 4.10 -0.06 5.57
N THR A 5 3.48 0.80 4.75
CA THR A 5 2.67 1.89 5.25
C THR A 5 1.36 1.87 4.49
N ILE A 6 0.29 2.32 5.14
CA ILE A 6 -1.01 2.44 4.49
C ILE A 6 -1.36 3.92 4.45
N GLU A 7 -1.60 4.44 3.25
CA GLU A 7 -1.98 5.83 3.09
C GLU A 7 -3.45 5.89 2.72
N ILE A 8 -4.19 6.75 3.40
CA ILE A 8 -5.60 6.96 3.10
C ILE A 8 -5.67 8.09 2.09
N LEU A 9 -6.23 7.80 0.93
CA LEU A 9 -6.27 8.76 -0.16
C LEU A 9 -7.64 9.40 -0.26
N GLU A 10 -7.65 10.71 -0.50
CA GLU A 10 -8.90 11.42 -0.70
C GLU A 10 -9.29 11.33 -2.16
N GLU A 11 -10.59 11.46 -2.41
CA GLU A 11 -11.09 11.44 -3.78
C GLU A 11 -10.41 12.54 -4.58
N GLY A 12 -9.89 12.17 -5.74
CA GLY A 12 -9.22 13.12 -6.60
C GLY A 12 -7.72 13.19 -6.44
N GLU A 13 -7.17 12.57 -5.38
CA GLU A 13 -5.72 12.56 -5.23
C GLU A 13 -5.09 11.67 -6.28
N THR A 14 -3.83 11.95 -6.59
CA THR A 14 -3.11 11.13 -7.56
C THR A 14 -1.89 10.52 -6.89
N ILE A 15 -1.60 9.29 -7.28
CA ILE A 15 -0.40 8.58 -6.85
C ILE A 15 0.31 8.12 -8.11
N PHE A 16 1.58 8.50 -8.26
CA PHE A 16 2.35 8.18 -9.45
C PHE A 16 1.64 8.63 -10.73
N GLY A 17 0.94 9.75 -10.65
CA GLY A 17 0.25 10.29 -11.82
C GLY A 17 -1.10 9.66 -12.12
N SER A 18 -1.51 8.67 -11.34
CA SER A 18 -2.80 8.02 -11.54
C SER A 18 -3.82 8.57 -10.55
N PRO A 19 -5.01 8.95 -11.02
CA PRO A 19 -6.05 9.45 -10.11
C PRO A 19 -6.58 8.33 -9.22
N THR A 20 -6.99 8.69 -8.02
CA THR A 20 -7.56 7.74 -7.08
C THR A 20 -8.95 8.22 -6.67
N ASN A 21 -9.74 7.33 -6.07
CA ASN A 21 -11.10 7.64 -5.68
C ASN A 21 -11.33 7.36 -4.21
N GLY A 22 -10.50 7.97 -3.37
CA GLY A 22 -10.66 7.79 -1.93
C GLY A 22 -10.30 6.40 -1.46
N GLU A 23 -9.36 5.79 -2.12
CA GLU A 23 -8.97 4.42 -1.80
C GLU A 23 -7.78 4.41 -0.84
N TYR A 24 -7.34 3.21 -0.51
CA TYR A 24 -6.17 3.03 0.35
C TYR A 24 -5.00 2.60 -0.50
N PHE A 25 -3.83 3.15 -0.22
CA PHE A 25 -2.62 2.79 -0.95
C PHE A 25 -1.61 2.19 0.02
N VAL A 26 -1.19 0.97 -0.25
CA VAL A 26 -0.20 0.29 0.57
C VAL A 26 1.16 0.45 -0.11
N ARG A 27 2.12 1.00 0.61
CA ARG A 27 3.51 1.08 0.13
C ARG A 27 4.30 -0.01 0.83
N ARG A 28 5.10 -0.70 0.06
CA ARG A 28 5.93 -1.79 0.57
C ARG A 28 7.38 -1.39 0.49
N TYR A 29 8.12 -1.74 1.54
CA TYR A 29 9.54 -1.42 1.61
C TYR A 29 10.32 -2.66 2.00
N GLU A 30 11.55 -2.75 1.51
CA GLU A 30 12.46 -3.80 1.94
C GLU A 30 13.77 -3.11 2.25
N ASP A 31 14.21 -3.20 3.50
CA ASP A 31 15.44 -2.56 3.97
C ASP A 31 15.46 -1.07 3.66
N GLY A 32 14.30 -0.43 3.78
CA GLY A 32 14.18 1.01 3.57
C GLY A 32 13.98 1.42 2.12
N GLU A 33 14.04 0.48 1.19
CA GLU A 33 13.85 0.80 -0.23
C GLU A 33 12.41 0.52 -0.64
N GLU A 34 11.78 1.47 -1.32
CA GLU A 34 10.40 1.31 -1.72
C GLU A 34 10.30 0.31 -2.87
N MET A 35 9.49 -0.72 -2.65
CA MET A 35 9.35 -1.81 -3.60
C MET A 35 8.02 -1.75 -4.37
N GLY A 36 7.28 -0.65 -4.25
CA GLY A 36 6.00 -0.53 -4.92
C GLY A 36 4.84 -0.73 -3.97
N GLY A 37 3.67 -1.04 -4.49
CA GLY A 37 2.51 -1.22 -3.64
C GLY A 37 1.26 -1.48 -4.44
N GLY A 38 0.11 -1.23 -3.83
CA GLY A 38 -1.16 -1.46 -4.50
C GLY A 38 -2.27 -0.62 -3.92
N PHE A 39 -3.34 -0.49 -4.71
CA PHE A 39 -4.52 0.24 -4.29
C PHE A 39 -5.59 -0.74 -3.84
N PHE A 40 -6.28 -0.39 -2.76
CA PHE A 40 -7.34 -1.24 -2.22
C PHE A 40 -8.54 -0.37 -1.90
N LYS A 41 -9.72 -0.95 -2.01
CA LYS A 41 -10.95 -0.19 -1.80
C LYS A 41 -11.37 -0.17 -0.34
N THR A 42 -10.88 -1.09 0.47
CA THR A 42 -11.24 -1.14 1.87
C THR A 42 -9.99 -1.30 2.71
N MET A 43 -10.07 -0.84 3.96
CA MET A 43 -8.96 -1.01 4.89
C MET A 43 -8.68 -2.49 5.15
N GLU A 44 -9.73 -3.31 5.17
CA GLU A 44 -9.56 -4.74 5.39
C GLU A 44 -8.70 -5.37 4.31
N GLU A 45 -8.94 -4.99 3.05
CA GLU A 45 -8.13 -5.51 1.96
C GLU A 45 -6.69 -5.02 2.07
N ALA A 46 -6.51 -3.75 2.44
CA ALA A 46 -5.17 -3.20 2.59
C ALA A 46 -4.41 -3.92 3.71
N GLU A 47 -5.08 -4.16 4.82
CA GLU A 47 -4.45 -4.85 5.94
C GLU A 47 -4.10 -6.30 5.59
N THR A 48 -4.94 -6.94 4.80
CA THR A 48 -4.66 -8.30 4.35
C THR A 48 -3.39 -8.33 3.51
N ASP A 49 -3.24 -7.35 2.61
CA ASP A 49 -2.06 -7.27 1.78
C ASP A 49 -0.81 -7.03 2.62
N VAL A 50 -0.90 -6.15 3.61
CA VAL A 50 0.21 -5.87 4.50
C VAL A 50 0.64 -7.14 5.23
N ARG A 51 -0.33 -7.88 5.75
CA ARG A 51 -0.05 -9.10 6.49
C ARG A 51 0.64 -10.13 5.61
N GLU A 52 0.11 -10.31 4.40
CA GLU A 52 0.68 -11.28 3.48
C GLU A 52 2.09 -10.91 3.06
N TYR A 53 2.32 -9.64 2.80
CA TYR A 53 3.64 -9.19 2.41
C TYR A 53 4.67 -9.42 3.52
N GLN A 54 4.27 -9.15 4.76
CA GLN A 54 5.19 -9.32 5.88
C GLN A 54 5.47 -10.79 6.18
N GLN A 55 4.57 -11.67 5.78
CA GLN A 55 4.77 -13.09 5.96
C GLN A 55 5.58 -13.72 4.84
N LEU A 56 5.69 -13.01 3.71
CA LEU A 56 6.53 -13.49 2.62
C LEU A 56 7.95 -13.19 3.00
N ASN A 57 8.53 -14.03 3.79
CA ASN A 57 9.88 -13.74 4.10
C ASN A 57 10.71 -14.67 3.38
N GLY A 58 11.30 -14.19 2.68
CA GLY A 58 12.24 -15.07 2.13
C GLY A 58 12.94 -15.84 3.24
#